data_d2a04f07188b48de6f67df4f5a3b608c
#
_entry.id   d2a04f07188b48de6f67df4f5a3b608c
#
_cell.length_a   1.000
_cell.length_b   1.000
_cell.length_c   1.000
_cell.angle_alpha   90.00
_cell.angle_beta   90.00
_cell.angle_gamma   90.00
#
_symmetry.space_group_name_H-M   'P 1'
#
loop_
_entity.id
_entity.type
_entity.pdbx_description
1 polymer ?
#
loop_
_entity_poly.entity_id
_entity_poly.type
_entity_poly.pdbx_seq_one_letter_code
_entity_poly.pdbx_strand_id
1 'polypeptide(L)'
;MPRSVNGTVSRKRRKKILKMAKGYRSVRSTAFRKAREAVEHGLCYAYRDRKNRKREFRRLWIARINAAVRAEGMNYSQFMYGLKKADIQLDRKVLSDLAINNQDTFKSLTETARAQLA
;
A
#
# COMPACT_ATOMS: atom_id res chain seq x y z
N MET A 1 -45.51 18.60 28.72
CA MET A 1 -44.23 18.79 28.01
C MET A 1 -43.85 17.51 27.31
N PRO A 2 -43.60 17.50 26.00
CA PRO A 2 -43.17 16.30 25.31
C PRO A 2 -41.76 15.92 25.77
N ARG A 3 -41.56 14.69 26.24
CA ARG A 3 -40.27 14.15 26.59
C ARG A 3 -39.51 13.81 25.29
N SER A 4 -38.31 14.32 25.14
CA SER A 4 -37.40 13.91 24.04
C SER A 4 -36.94 12.46 24.28
N VAL A 5 -37.60 11.51 23.62
CA VAL A 5 -37.29 10.07 23.79
C VAL A 5 -36.38 9.61 22.65
N ASN A 6 -35.13 10.04 22.65
CA ASN A 6 -34.15 9.64 21.65
C ASN A 6 -33.24 8.43 22.05
N GLY A 7 -33.72 7.60 23.01
CA GLY A 7 -32.97 6.44 23.48
C GLY A 7 -32.58 5.45 22.39
N THR A 8 -33.44 5.23 21.40
CA THR A 8 -33.19 4.32 20.29
C THR A 8 -32.05 4.80 19.39
N VAL A 9 -32.01 6.09 19.06
CA VAL A 9 -30.95 6.68 18.21
C VAL A 9 -29.60 6.68 18.92
N SER A 10 -29.61 7.11 20.21
CA SER A 10 -28.41 7.09 21.05
C SER A 10 -27.85 5.67 21.20
N ARG A 11 -28.72 4.68 21.43
CA ARG A 11 -28.34 3.27 21.53
C ARG A 11 -27.74 2.73 20.20
N LYS A 12 -28.32 3.08 19.05
CA LYS A 12 -27.79 2.71 17.73
C LYS A 12 -26.40 3.28 17.48
N ARG A 13 -26.17 4.57 17.81
CA ARG A 13 -24.84 5.20 17.69
C ARG A 13 -23.81 4.51 18.56
N ARG A 14 -24.14 4.23 19.82
CA ARG A 14 -23.24 3.52 20.74
C ARG A 14 -22.90 2.11 20.24
N LYS A 15 -23.92 1.34 19.81
CA LYS A 15 -23.73 -0.01 19.27
C LYS A 15 -22.84 0.00 18.01
N LYS A 16 -22.96 1.01 17.13
CA LYS A 16 -22.11 1.15 15.94
C LYS A 16 -20.63 1.27 16.32
N ILE A 17 -20.30 2.13 17.27
CA ILE A 17 -18.92 2.31 17.75
C ILE A 17 -18.39 1.03 18.41
N LEU A 18 -19.16 0.40 19.30
CA LEU A 18 -18.76 -0.84 19.96
C LEU A 18 -18.58 -2.01 18.96
N LYS A 19 -19.37 -2.03 17.88
CA LYS A 19 -19.19 -3.01 16.80
C LYS A 19 -17.86 -2.82 16.08
N MET A 20 -17.44 -1.57 15.83
CA MET A 20 -16.15 -1.25 15.25
C MET A 20 -14.97 -1.56 16.19
N ALA A 21 -15.20 -1.49 17.50
CA ALA A 21 -14.22 -1.77 18.53
C ALA A 21 -14.07 -3.27 18.86
N LYS A 22 -14.84 -4.15 18.23
CA LYS A 22 -14.69 -5.61 18.42
C LYS A 22 -13.26 -6.06 18.12
N GLY A 23 -12.72 -6.90 19.01
CA GLY A 23 -11.35 -7.38 18.90
C GLY A 23 -10.30 -6.47 19.52
N TYR A 24 -10.65 -5.29 20.00
CA TYR A 24 -9.73 -4.45 20.74
C TYR A 24 -9.52 -4.99 22.15
N ARG A 25 -8.33 -4.74 22.69
CA ARG A 25 -7.91 -5.34 23.98
C ARG A 25 -8.50 -4.60 25.15
N SER A 26 -8.96 -5.36 26.17
CA SER A 26 -9.45 -4.85 27.44
C SER A 26 -10.64 -3.89 27.28
N VAL A 27 -10.73 -2.89 28.13
CA VAL A 27 -11.81 -1.88 28.18
C VAL A 27 -12.03 -1.09 26.88
N ARG A 28 -11.08 -1.14 25.94
CA ARG A 28 -11.21 -0.51 24.63
C ARG A 28 -12.26 -1.17 23.73
N SER A 29 -12.68 -2.40 24.05
CA SER A 29 -13.77 -3.08 23.34
C SER A 29 -15.13 -2.97 24.02
N THR A 30 -15.16 -2.66 25.32
CA THR A 30 -16.39 -2.72 26.15
C THR A 30 -16.84 -1.34 26.67
N ALA A 31 -15.92 -0.53 27.18
CA ALA A 31 -16.23 0.81 27.68
C ALA A 31 -16.36 1.82 26.54
N PHE A 32 -17.57 2.36 26.33
CA PHE A 32 -17.89 3.22 25.19
C PHE A 32 -16.92 4.39 24.97
N ARG A 33 -16.55 5.12 26.02
CA ARG A 33 -15.61 6.25 25.90
C ARG A 33 -14.24 5.81 25.36
N LYS A 34 -13.70 4.74 25.93
CA LYS A 34 -12.39 4.18 25.51
C LYS A 34 -12.45 3.49 24.15
N ALA A 35 -13.56 2.82 23.87
CA ALA A 35 -13.81 2.24 22.55
C ALA A 35 -13.90 3.31 21.46
N ARG A 36 -14.61 4.40 21.72
CA ARG A 36 -14.73 5.52 20.77
C ARG A 36 -13.37 6.14 20.47
N GLU A 37 -12.61 6.49 21.49
CA GLU A 37 -11.25 7.04 21.35
C GLU A 37 -10.36 6.12 20.51
N ALA A 38 -10.34 4.82 20.83
CA ALA A 38 -9.55 3.84 20.11
C ALA A 38 -9.98 3.68 18.64
N VAL A 39 -11.28 3.69 18.35
CA VAL A 39 -11.82 3.62 17.00
C VAL A 39 -11.48 4.88 16.20
N GLU A 40 -11.62 6.07 16.78
CA GLU A 40 -11.28 7.34 16.12
C GLU A 40 -9.79 7.38 15.75
N HIS A 41 -8.89 6.99 16.67
CA HIS A 41 -7.45 6.84 16.35
C HIS A 41 -7.20 5.80 15.25
N GLY A 42 -7.86 4.65 15.33
CA GLY A 42 -7.75 3.61 14.30
C GLY A 42 -8.17 4.10 12.91
N LEU A 43 -9.23 4.89 12.83
CA LEU A 43 -9.68 5.49 11.57
C LEU A 43 -8.70 6.53 11.01
N CYS A 44 -8.09 7.34 11.88
CA CYS A 44 -7.04 8.28 11.49
C CYS A 44 -5.82 7.53 10.92
N TYR A 45 -5.39 6.46 11.58
CA TYR A 45 -4.31 5.60 11.07
C TYR A 45 -4.68 4.91 9.76
N ALA A 46 -5.89 4.40 9.63
CA ALA A 46 -6.36 3.80 8.40
C ALA A 46 -6.32 4.78 7.21
N TYR A 47 -6.71 6.04 7.43
CA TYR A 47 -6.61 7.10 6.42
C TYR A 47 -5.15 7.37 6.01
N ARG A 48 -4.27 7.56 6.99
CA ARG A 48 -2.84 7.78 6.77
C ARG A 48 -2.21 6.60 6.01
N ASP A 49 -2.48 5.39 6.44
CA ASP A 49 -1.81 4.18 5.95
C ASP A 49 -2.31 3.77 4.57
N ARG A 50 -3.55 4.12 4.19
CA ARG A 50 -3.99 3.99 2.78
C ARG A 50 -3.13 4.83 1.82
N LYS A 51 -2.64 6.00 2.25
CA LYS A 51 -1.71 6.82 1.48
C LYS A 51 -0.28 6.25 1.51
N ASN A 52 0.16 5.77 2.67
CA ASN A 52 1.48 5.18 2.83
C ASN A 52 1.63 3.87 2.06
N ARG A 53 0.58 3.04 1.97
CA ARG A 53 0.60 1.78 1.24
C ARG A 53 1.10 1.94 -0.19
N LYS A 54 0.67 2.97 -0.90
CA LYS A 54 1.10 3.26 -2.28
C LYS A 54 2.61 3.51 -2.36
N ARG A 55 3.17 4.22 -1.37
CA ARG A 55 4.61 4.52 -1.29
C ARG A 55 5.42 3.27 -0.96
N GLU A 56 4.91 2.43 -0.06
CA GLU A 56 5.57 1.20 0.36
C GLU A 56 5.62 0.17 -0.76
N PHE A 57 4.51 -0.05 -1.47
CA PHE A 57 4.50 -0.92 -2.64
C PHE A 57 5.45 -0.42 -3.73
N ARG A 58 5.49 0.89 -3.99
CA ARG A 58 6.45 1.45 -4.95
C ARG A 58 7.90 1.20 -4.52
N ARG A 59 8.24 1.34 -3.23
CA ARG A 59 9.57 1.01 -2.70
C ARG A 59 9.90 -0.47 -2.91
N LEU A 60 8.96 -1.34 -2.63
CA LEU A 60 9.11 -2.78 -2.82
C LEU A 60 9.37 -3.14 -4.28
N TRP A 61 8.61 -2.58 -5.22
CA TRP A 61 8.83 -2.80 -6.65
C TRP A 61 10.21 -2.31 -7.09
N ILE A 62 10.62 -1.13 -6.67
CA ILE A 62 11.95 -0.59 -6.97
C ILE A 62 13.06 -1.50 -6.42
N ALA A 63 12.92 -2.00 -5.19
CA ALA A 63 13.88 -2.91 -4.59
C ALA A 63 14.00 -4.22 -5.38
N ARG A 64 12.90 -4.81 -5.80
CA ARG A 64 12.86 -6.04 -6.61
C ARG A 64 13.50 -5.84 -7.99
N ILE A 65 13.11 -4.77 -8.70
CA ILE A 65 13.70 -4.43 -10.00
C ILE A 65 15.21 -4.20 -9.84
N ASN A 66 15.64 -3.43 -8.84
CA ASN A 66 17.05 -3.15 -8.60
C ASN A 66 17.86 -4.41 -8.32
N ALA A 67 17.32 -5.35 -7.54
CA ALA A 67 17.98 -6.63 -7.29
C ALA A 67 18.16 -7.44 -8.58
N ALA A 68 17.12 -7.54 -9.41
CA ALA A 68 17.17 -8.27 -10.67
C ALA A 68 18.13 -7.62 -11.69
N VAL A 69 18.09 -6.31 -11.81
CA VAL A 69 18.96 -5.56 -12.74
C VAL A 69 20.43 -5.64 -12.31
N ARG A 70 20.72 -5.64 -11.01
CA ARG A 70 22.08 -5.81 -10.51
C ARG A 70 22.66 -7.20 -10.79
N ALA A 71 21.84 -8.23 -10.78
CA ALA A 71 22.25 -9.58 -11.19
C ALA A 71 22.70 -9.60 -12.66
N GLU A 72 22.13 -8.75 -13.49
CA GLU A 72 22.52 -8.57 -14.90
C GLU A 72 23.65 -7.52 -15.09
N GLY A 73 24.28 -7.04 -14.01
CA GLY A 73 25.41 -6.11 -14.05
C GLY A 73 25.07 -4.66 -14.41
N MET A 74 23.83 -4.23 -14.22
CA MET A 74 23.38 -2.86 -14.48
C MET A 74 22.79 -2.25 -13.19
N ASN A 75 22.74 -0.93 -13.08
CA ASN A 75 22.04 -0.28 -11.98
C ASN A 75 20.61 0.14 -12.35
N TYR A 76 19.77 0.37 -11.35
CA TYR A 76 18.37 0.73 -11.54
C TYR A 76 18.16 1.99 -12.40
N SER A 77 18.99 3.02 -12.19
CA SER A 77 18.85 4.29 -12.92
C SER A 77 19.20 4.14 -14.40
N GLN A 78 20.24 3.39 -14.71
CA GLN A 78 20.62 3.05 -16.08
C GLN A 78 19.53 2.25 -16.79
N PHE A 79 18.98 1.24 -16.12
CA PHE A 79 17.89 0.43 -16.65
C PHE A 79 16.66 1.27 -16.99
N MET A 80 16.19 2.09 -16.04
CA MET A 80 15.02 2.95 -16.25
C MET A 80 15.26 4.00 -17.33
N TYR A 81 16.48 4.52 -17.45
CA TYR A 81 16.84 5.46 -18.49
C TYR A 81 16.92 4.78 -19.87
N GLY A 82 17.48 3.58 -19.94
CA GLY A 82 17.51 2.78 -21.16
C GLY A 82 16.12 2.42 -21.68
N LEU A 83 15.21 1.99 -20.79
CA LEU A 83 13.81 1.73 -21.15
C LEU A 83 13.11 2.99 -21.66
N LYS A 84 13.37 4.15 -21.05
CA LYS A 84 12.82 5.42 -21.51
C LYS A 84 13.34 5.79 -22.89
N LYS A 85 14.61 5.58 -23.19
CA LYS A 85 15.20 5.79 -24.53
C LYS A 85 14.61 4.85 -25.58
N ALA A 86 14.31 3.60 -25.18
CA ALA A 86 13.65 2.61 -26.05
C ALA A 86 12.15 2.84 -26.22
N ASP A 87 11.59 3.90 -25.65
CA ASP A 87 10.15 4.22 -25.61
C ASP A 87 9.28 3.09 -25.02
N ILE A 88 9.86 2.29 -24.11
CA ILE A 88 9.15 1.24 -23.38
C ILE A 88 8.51 1.81 -22.12
N GLN A 89 7.19 2.00 -22.16
CA GLN A 89 6.41 2.61 -21.08
C GLN A 89 5.77 1.56 -20.17
N LEU A 90 6.58 0.73 -19.53
CA LEU A 90 6.11 -0.22 -18.50
C LEU A 90 6.16 0.40 -17.10
N ASP A 91 5.11 0.15 -16.33
CA ASP A 91 5.09 0.60 -14.93
C ASP A 91 5.96 -0.30 -14.04
N ARG A 92 6.30 0.23 -12.85
CA ARG A 92 7.17 -0.49 -11.90
C ARG A 92 6.53 -1.75 -11.35
N LYS A 93 5.21 -1.82 -11.29
CA LYS A 93 4.48 -3.00 -10.82
C LYS A 93 4.68 -4.16 -11.80
N VAL A 94 4.46 -3.91 -13.10
CA VAL A 94 4.67 -4.89 -14.16
C VAL A 94 6.13 -5.31 -14.24
N LEU A 95 7.07 -4.36 -14.22
CA LEU A 95 8.51 -4.68 -14.23
C LEU A 95 8.93 -5.54 -13.02
N SER A 96 8.38 -5.27 -11.84
CA SER A 96 8.63 -6.05 -10.64
C SER A 96 8.04 -7.46 -10.73
N ASP A 97 6.89 -7.61 -11.39
CA ASP A 97 6.25 -8.90 -11.60
C ASP A 97 7.05 -9.74 -12.62
N LEU A 98 7.47 -9.14 -13.73
CA LEU A 98 8.33 -9.78 -14.71
C LEU A 98 9.67 -10.23 -14.10
N ALA A 99 10.26 -9.42 -13.24
CA ALA A 99 11.52 -9.76 -12.57
C ALA A 99 11.42 -11.02 -11.69
N ILE A 100 10.22 -11.37 -11.19
CA ILE A 100 10.02 -12.55 -10.35
C ILE A 100 9.51 -13.74 -11.17
N ASN A 101 8.49 -13.52 -11.98
CA ASN A 101 7.73 -14.59 -12.62
C ASN A 101 8.21 -14.91 -14.04
N ASN A 102 8.84 -13.96 -14.73
CA ASN A 102 9.28 -14.09 -16.14
C ASN A 102 10.70 -13.52 -16.35
N GLN A 103 11.69 -14.22 -15.81
CA GLN A 103 13.07 -13.77 -15.85
C GLN A 103 13.61 -13.63 -17.29
N ASP A 104 13.21 -14.48 -18.21
CA ASP A 104 13.67 -14.43 -19.61
C ASP A 104 13.20 -13.14 -20.31
N THR A 105 11.93 -12.79 -20.12
CA THR A 105 11.38 -11.51 -20.64
C THR A 105 12.08 -10.32 -19.97
N PHE A 106 12.36 -10.42 -18.68
CA PHE A 106 13.07 -9.36 -17.96
C PHE A 106 14.51 -9.17 -18.46
N LYS A 107 15.21 -10.26 -18.76
CA LYS A 107 16.55 -10.23 -19.39
C LYS A 107 16.51 -9.54 -20.74
N SER A 108 15.58 -9.89 -21.61
CA SER A 108 15.40 -9.22 -22.92
C SER A 108 15.21 -7.70 -22.77
N LEU A 109 14.45 -7.26 -21.73
CA LEU A 109 14.29 -5.84 -21.42
C LEU A 109 15.59 -5.20 -20.93
N THR A 110 16.40 -5.91 -20.14
CA THR A 110 17.71 -5.39 -19.69
C THR A 110 18.71 -5.28 -20.83
N GLU A 111 18.71 -6.22 -21.78
CA GLU A 111 19.53 -6.17 -22.99
C GLU A 111 19.11 -5.00 -23.89
N THR A 112 17.82 -4.82 -24.11
CA THR A 112 17.29 -3.67 -24.86
C THR A 112 17.68 -2.35 -24.21
N ALA A 113 17.54 -2.24 -22.89
CA ALA A 113 17.95 -1.05 -22.15
C ALA A 113 19.45 -0.79 -22.25
N ARG A 114 20.28 -1.84 -22.22
CA ARG A 114 21.76 -1.76 -22.39
C ARG A 114 22.14 -1.29 -23.77
N ALA A 115 21.50 -1.81 -24.82
CA ALA A 115 21.76 -1.40 -26.20
C ALA A 115 21.51 0.09 -26.44
N GLN A 116 20.54 0.66 -25.75
CA GLN A 116 20.22 2.10 -25.83
C GLN A 116 21.21 2.99 -25.05
N LEU A 117 22.05 2.42 -24.21
CA LEU A 117 23.04 3.16 -23.42
C LEU A 117 24.45 3.14 -24.06
N ALA A 118 24.66 2.19 -24.93
CA ALA A 118 25.87 2.12 -25.74
C ALA A 118 25.83 3.18 -26.85
#